data_5db54c605de24c781690a7de1e222b39
#
_entry.id   5db54c605de24c781690a7de1e222b39
#
_cell.length_a   1.000
_cell.length_b   1.000
_cell.length_c   1.000
_cell.angle_alpha   90.00
_cell.angle_beta   90.00
_cell.angle_gamma   90.00
#
_symmetry.space_group_name_H-M   'P 1'
#
loop_
_entity.id
_entity.type
_entity.pdbx_description
1 polymer ?
#
loop_
_entity_poly.entity_id
_entity_poly.type
_entity_poly.pdbx_seq_one_letter_code
_entity_poly.pdbx_strand_id
1 'polypeptide(L)'
;LVKNAFMDKELNAHMQLTSANSINVARFLPQSFYYFYAYAQMKKQGLADNLVVCVPSGNFGNITAGLFGKKMGLPIKRFIAANNRNDIFYQYLKTGEYNPRPSIATIANAMDVGDPSNFARIIDLYGGSHDAIAAEISGETYTDEQISETVQKVYEETGYLLDPHGACGYRALAEELQPGETGVFLETAHPAKFLQTVQNIIGADVKIPEKLQEFMRGKKLSVPMSKDFASFKEYLICLLYTSPSP
;
A
#
# COMPACT_ATOMS: atom_id res chain seq x y z
N LEU A 1 7.16 9.93 -15.92
CA LEU A 1 6.36 11.03 -16.49
C LEU A 1 5.77 11.93 -15.41
N VAL A 2 4.97 11.41 -14.47
CA VAL A 2 4.23 12.20 -13.46
C VAL A 2 5.15 13.06 -12.58
N LYS A 3 6.23 12.48 -12.01
CA LYS A 3 7.19 13.24 -11.20
C LYS A 3 7.79 14.41 -12.00
N ASN A 4 8.13 14.18 -13.28
CA ASN A 4 8.68 15.22 -14.16
C ASN A 4 7.66 16.33 -14.43
N ALA A 5 6.37 16.00 -14.60
CA ALA A 5 5.30 16.98 -14.79
C ALA A 5 5.17 17.93 -13.59
N PHE A 6 5.22 17.40 -12.35
CA PHE A 6 5.19 18.24 -11.14
C PHE A 6 6.39 19.18 -11.01
N MET A 7 7.55 18.82 -11.59
CA MET A 7 8.76 19.63 -11.58
C MET A 7 8.86 20.59 -12.77
N ASP A 8 8.03 20.43 -13.80
CA ASP A 8 8.06 21.25 -15.00
C ASP A 8 7.41 22.61 -14.78
N LYS A 9 8.21 23.67 -14.87
CA LYS A 9 7.77 25.04 -14.60
C LYS A 9 6.71 25.55 -15.60
N GLU A 10 6.82 25.14 -16.87
CA GLU A 10 5.89 25.56 -17.91
C GLU A 10 4.52 24.91 -17.70
N LEU A 11 4.45 23.60 -17.43
CA LEU A 11 3.19 22.95 -17.09
C LEU A 11 2.53 23.58 -15.86
N ASN A 12 3.31 23.85 -14.81
CA ASN A 12 2.79 24.46 -13.59
C ASN A 12 2.34 25.91 -13.79
N ALA A 13 2.83 26.61 -14.80
CA ALA A 13 2.34 27.94 -15.19
C ALA A 13 1.02 27.88 -15.99
N HIS A 14 0.77 26.78 -16.69
CA HIS A 14 -0.44 26.61 -17.51
C HIS A 14 -1.57 25.89 -16.79
N MET A 15 -1.28 25.00 -15.84
CA MET A 15 -2.28 24.19 -15.15
C MET A 15 -1.91 23.89 -13.72
N GLN A 16 -2.91 23.74 -12.86
CA GLN A 16 -2.73 23.27 -11.50
C GLN A 16 -2.74 21.73 -11.50
N LEU A 17 -1.55 21.13 -11.35
CA LEU A 17 -1.41 19.70 -11.27
C LEU A 17 -1.73 19.18 -9.87
N THR A 18 -2.46 18.08 -9.80
CA THR A 18 -2.66 17.34 -8.56
C THR A 18 -2.46 15.84 -8.79
N SER A 19 -2.21 15.10 -7.74
CA SER A 19 -2.01 13.65 -7.81
C SER A 19 -3.08 12.91 -7.04
N ALA A 20 -3.64 11.88 -7.65
CA ALA A 20 -4.55 10.93 -6.99
C ALA A 20 -3.79 9.79 -6.28
N ASN A 21 -2.48 9.91 -6.09
CA ASN A 21 -1.63 8.94 -5.42
C ASN A 21 -1.30 9.37 -3.98
N SER A 22 -0.72 8.47 -3.18
CA SER A 22 -0.30 8.70 -1.77
C SER A 22 0.81 9.75 -1.58
N ILE A 23 1.38 10.28 -2.65
CA ILE A 23 2.21 11.51 -2.63
C ILE A 23 1.38 12.70 -2.12
N ASN A 24 0.10 12.76 -2.47
CA ASN A 24 -0.81 13.81 -2.04
C ASN A 24 -1.36 13.49 -0.64
N VAL A 25 -1.19 14.44 0.30
CA VAL A 25 -1.66 14.30 1.67
C VAL A 25 -3.18 14.05 1.75
N ALA A 26 -3.97 14.67 0.87
CA ALA A 26 -5.41 14.48 0.79
C ALA A 26 -5.81 13.05 0.36
N ARG A 27 -4.88 12.26 -0.15
CA ARG A 27 -5.10 10.86 -0.53
C ARG A 27 -4.70 9.88 0.55
N PHE A 28 -3.61 10.12 1.29
CA PHE A 28 -3.19 9.18 2.32
C PHE A 28 -3.79 9.49 3.70
N LEU A 29 -3.96 10.76 4.07
CA LEU A 29 -4.47 11.12 5.39
C LEU A 29 -5.87 10.56 5.70
N PRO A 30 -6.85 10.56 4.77
CA PRO A 30 -8.15 9.92 5.00
C PRO A 30 -8.06 8.41 5.26
N GLN A 31 -6.97 7.75 4.85
CA GLN A 31 -6.75 6.33 5.17
C GLN A 31 -6.57 6.11 6.68
N SER A 32 -6.25 7.14 7.45
CA SER A 32 -6.23 7.04 8.91
C SER A 32 -7.57 6.58 9.49
N PHE A 33 -8.69 6.91 8.83
CA PHE A 33 -10.02 6.51 9.27
C PHE A 33 -10.22 4.98 9.31
N TYR A 34 -9.51 4.22 8.49
CA TYR A 34 -9.53 2.75 8.55
C TYR A 34 -9.06 2.25 9.90
N TYR A 35 -8.03 2.88 10.47
CA TYR A 35 -7.46 2.54 11.77
C TYR A 35 -8.39 2.90 12.91
N PHE A 36 -9.02 4.08 12.86
CA PHE A 36 -10.04 4.47 13.85
C PHE A 36 -11.25 3.53 13.80
N TYR A 37 -11.68 3.16 12.60
CA TYR A 37 -12.78 2.22 12.44
C TYR A 37 -12.42 0.81 12.94
N ALA A 38 -11.25 0.29 12.56
CA ALA A 38 -10.77 -1.00 13.03
C ALA A 38 -10.66 -1.03 14.55
N TYR A 39 -10.03 -0.01 15.16
CA TYR A 39 -9.95 0.12 16.61
C TYR A 39 -11.33 0.13 17.28
N ALA A 40 -12.27 0.90 16.72
CA ALA A 40 -13.64 0.95 17.26
C ALA A 40 -14.34 -0.41 17.21
N GLN A 41 -14.14 -1.21 16.15
CA GLN A 41 -14.69 -2.56 16.06
C GLN A 41 -14.02 -3.51 17.05
N MET A 42 -12.69 -3.46 17.20
CA MET A 42 -11.95 -4.25 18.19
C MET A 42 -12.39 -3.90 19.62
N LYS A 43 -12.57 -2.60 19.91
CA LYS A 43 -13.05 -2.14 21.22
C LYS A 43 -14.45 -2.68 21.56
N LYS A 44 -15.36 -2.71 20.58
CA LYS A 44 -16.71 -3.30 20.79
C LYS A 44 -16.66 -4.78 21.14
N GLN A 45 -15.62 -5.48 20.72
CA GLN A 45 -15.41 -6.90 20.98
C GLN A 45 -14.56 -7.16 22.25
N GLY A 46 -14.09 -6.12 22.94
CA GLY A 46 -13.17 -6.25 24.08
C GLY A 46 -11.75 -6.67 23.70
N LEU A 47 -11.36 -6.47 22.44
CA LEU A 47 -10.08 -6.91 21.84
C LEU A 47 -9.16 -5.74 21.48
N ALA A 48 -9.39 -4.54 22.01
CA ALA A 48 -8.60 -3.37 21.65
C ALA A 48 -7.30 -3.19 22.44
N ASP A 49 -7.13 -3.96 23.52
CA ASP A 49 -5.93 -3.87 24.34
C ASP A 49 -4.72 -4.46 23.62
N ASN A 50 -3.58 -3.75 23.70
CA ASN A 50 -2.33 -4.14 23.02
C ASN A 50 -2.50 -4.39 21.52
N LEU A 51 -3.29 -3.57 20.84
CA LEU A 51 -3.57 -3.72 19.43
C LEU A 51 -2.30 -3.51 18.57
N VAL A 52 -1.99 -4.50 17.75
CA VAL A 52 -0.93 -4.49 16.75
C VAL A 52 -1.56 -4.45 15.37
N VAL A 53 -1.10 -3.56 14.50
CA VAL A 53 -1.63 -3.45 13.13
C VAL A 53 -0.54 -3.77 12.13
N CYS A 54 -0.77 -4.80 11.31
CA CYS A 54 0.11 -5.18 10.22
C CYS A 54 -0.39 -4.61 8.89
N VAL A 55 0.50 -3.98 8.15
CA VAL A 55 0.16 -3.23 6.93
C VAL A 55 1.02 -3.71 5.76
N PRO A 56 0.43 -4.29 4.71
CA PRO A 56 1.12 -4.52 3.44
C PRO A 56 1.64 -3.19 2.89
N SER A 57 2.95 -3.07 2.71
CA SER A 57 3.60 -1.77 2.54
C SER A 57 4.47 -1.74 1.28
N GLY A 58 4.09 -0.91 0.30
CA GLY A 58 4.90 -0.58 -0.87
C GLY A 58 5.35 0.88 -0.83
N ASN A 59 4.46 1.83 -1.11
CA ASN A 59 4.76 3.27 -1.03
C ASN A 59 4.54 3.87 0.37
N PHE A 60 4.20 3.06 1.36
CA PHE A 60 4.02 3.40 2.78
C PHE A 60 2.94 4.46 3.10
N GLY A 61 2.07 4.80 2.15
CA GLY A 61 0.98 5.75 2.40
C GLY A 61 0.00 5.25 3.46
N ASN A 62 -0.37 3.99 3.41
CA ASN A 62 -1.33 3.38 4.34
C ASN A 62 -0.78 3.36 5.77
N ILE A 63 0.39 2.76 5.99
CA ILE A 63 1.01 2.72 7.34
C ILE A 63 1.29 4.12 7.89
N THR A 64 1.73 5.07 7.04
CA THR A 64 1.92 6.47 7.44
C THR A 64 0.61 7.07 7.98
N ALA A 65 -0.53 6.78 7.33
CA ALA A 65 -1.84 7.22 7.83
C ALA A 65 -2.17 6.62 9.21
N GLY A 66 -1.81 5.35 9.44
CA GLY A 66 -1.93 4.71 10.76
C GLY A 66 -1.07 5.37 11.82
N LEU A 67 0.17 5.72 11.48
CA LEU A 67 1.09 6.43 12.37
C LEU A 67 0.56 7.83 12.73
N PHE A 68 -0.03 8.55 11.76
CA PHE A 68 -0.74 9.80 12.06
C PHE A 68 -1.89 9.55 13.02
N GLY A 69 -2.70 8.50 12.82
CA GLY A 69 -3.75 8.11 13.75
C GLY A 69 -3.23 7.88 15.17
N LYS A 70 -2.10 7.17 15.30
CA LYS A 70 -1.44 6.95 16.60
C LYS A 70 -0.97 8.26 17.22
N LYS A 71 -0.36 9.17 16.46
CA LYS A 71 0.04 10.50 16.95
C LYS A 71 -1.15 11.38 17.34
N MET A 72 -2.32 11.17 16.75
CA MET A 72 -3.58 11.79 17.17
C MET A 72 -4.20 11.16 18.42
N GLY A 73 -3.58 10.15 19.00
CA GLY A 73 -4.02 9.51 20.25
C GLY A 73 -4.72 8.15 20.08
N LEU A 74 -4.75 7.57 18.87
CA LEU A 74 -5.29 6.21 18.68
C LEU A 74 -4.37 5.20 19.38
N PRO A 75 -4.85 4.38 20.34
CA PRO A 75 -4.01 3.54 21.17
C PRO A 75 -3.63 2.23 20.45
N ILE A 76 -2.84 2.35 19.41
CA ILE A 76 -2.18 1.22 18.73
C ILE A 76 -0.83 1.00 19.41
N LYS A 77 -0.56 -0.23 19.84
CA LYS A 77 0.69 -0.57 20.53
C LYS A 77 1.89 -0.42 19.59
N ARG A 78 1.87 -1.09 18.45
CA ARG A 78 2.91 -1.06 17.42
C ARG A 78 2.37 -1.40 16.04
N PHE A 79 3.18 -1.19 15.04
CA PHE A 79 2.90 -1.54 13.65
C PHE A 79 3.87 -2.61 13.15
N ILE A 80 3.41 -3.38 12.16
CA ILE A 80 4.26 -4.28 11.38
C ILE A 80 4.15 -3.85 9.90
N ALA A 81 5.28 -3.54 9.29
CA ALA A 81 5.37 -3.25 7.86
C ALA A 81 5.70 -4.55 7.11
N ALA A 82 4.70 -5.15 6.45
CA ALA A 82 4.90 -6.33 5.63
C ALA A 82 5.31 -5.94 4.21
N ASN A 83 6.46 -6.42 3.76
CA ASN A 83 7.03 -6.13 2.44
C ASN A 83 7.07 -7.40 1.58
N ASN A 84 7.05 -7.22 0.26
CA ASN A 84 7.52 -8.21 -0.70
C ASN A 84 9.05 -8.07 -0.85
N ARG A 85 9.65 -8.64 -1.90
CA ARG A 85 11.10 -8.54 -2.17
C ARG A 85 11.64 -7.11 -2.36
N ASN A 86 10.74 -6.12 -2.43
CA ASN A 86 11.09 -4.70 -2.39
C ASN A 86 11.16 -4.23 -0.94
N ASP A 87 12.19 -4.65 -0.24
CA ASP A 87 12.34 -4.63 1.21
C ASP A 87 13.17 -3.43 1.73
N ILE A 88 13.20 -2.31 1.02
CA ILE A 88 14.02 -1.13 1.36
C ILE A 88 13.80 -0.66 2.80
N PHE A 89 12.55 -0.61 3.23
CA PHE A 89 12.20 -0.18 4.58
C PHE A 89 12.57 -1.24 5.63
N TYR A 90 12.40 -2.52 5.33
CA TYR A 90 12.87 -3.60 6.20
C TYR A 90 14.38 -3.51 6.44
N GLN A 91 15.17 -3.29 5.38
CA GLN A 91 16.62 -3.10 5.50
C GLN A 91 16.95 -1.85 6.31
N TYR A 92 16.23 -0.75 6.11
CA TYR A 92 16.37 0.45 6.93
C TYR A 92 16.10 0.16 8.41
N LEU A 93 15.06 -0.58 8.77
CA LEU A 93 14.79 -0.94 10.17
C LEU A 93 15.93 -1.74 10.80
N LYS A 94 16.63 -2.57 10.01
CA LYS A 94 17.76 -3.39 10.51
C LYS A 94 19.08 -2.64 10.59
N THR A 95 19.33 -1.67 9.71
CA THR A 95 20.65 -1.05 9.52
C THR A 95 20.70 0.44 9.86
N GLY A 96 19.58 1.13 9.88
CA GLY A 96 19.51 2.59 9.94
C GLY A 96 19.83 3.29 8.62
N GLU A 97 20.19 2.54 7.57
CA GLU A 97 20.55 3.09 6.27
C GLU A 97 19.42 2.97 5.26
N TYR A 98 19.07 4.07 4.63
CA TYR A 98 18.06 4.11 3.58
C TYR A 98 18.71 4.06 2.19
N ASN A 99 18.62 2.92 1.54
CA ASN A 99 19.26 2.65 0.25
C ASN A 99 18.21 2.32 -0.84
N PRO A 100 17.59 3.34 -1.49
CA PRO A 100 16.63 3.13 -2.57
C PRO A 100 17.28 2.40 -3.76
N ARG A 101 16.49 1.53 -4.41
CA ARG A 101 16.93 0.76 -5.56
C ARG A 101 15.80 0.57 -6.57
N PRO A 102 16.09 0.18 -7.83
CA PRO A 102 15.05 -0.19 -8.78
C PRO A 102 14.13 -1.28 -8.22
N SER A 103 12.83 -1.15 -8.44
CA SER A 103 11.86 -2.15 -7.99
C SER A 103 12.01 -3.48 -8.75
N ILE A 104 11.73 -4.56 -8.04
CA ILE A 104 11.70 -5.94 -8.57
C ILE A 104 10.22 -6.30 -8.75
N ALA A 105 9.87 -6.87 -9.90
CA ALA A 105 8.50 -7.34 -10.15
C ALA A 105 8.17 -8.57 -9.29
N THR A 106 6.99 -8.55 -8.65
CA THR A 106 6.48 -9.63 -7.80
C THR A 106 4.99 -9.88 -8.07
N ILE A 107 4.44 -10.96 -7.49
CA ILE A 107 3.01 -11.26 -7.55
C ILE A 107 2.18 -10.27 -6.70
N ALA A 108 2.77 -9.63 -5.70
CA ALA A 108 2.18 -8.55 -4.92
C ALA A 108 2.56 -7.17 -5.49
N ASN A 109 2.25 -6.95 -6.76
CA ASN A 109 2.84 -5.91 -7.61
C ASN A 109 2.53 -4.46 -7.21
N ALA A 110 1.47 -4.21 -6.44
CA ALA A 110 1.21 -2.86 -5.91
C ALA A 110 2.21 -2.45 -4.80
N MET A 111 2.99 -3.41 -4.29
CA MET A 111 4.08 -3.19 -3.34
C MET A 111 5.46 -3.14 -4.03
N ASP A 112 5.55 -3.21 -5.37
CA ASP A 112 6.80 -3.14 -6.12
C ASP A 112 7.35 -1.71 -6.16
N VAL A 113 7.83 -1.24 -5.02
CA VAL A 113 8.32 0.13 -4.82
C VAL A 113 9.72 0.08 -4.23
N GLY A 114 10.70 0.50 -5.03
CA GLY A 114 12.11 0.54 -4.62
C GLY A 114 12.56 1.88 -4.00
N ASP A 115 11.67 2.90 -4.00
CA ASP A 115 11.90 4.22 -3.39
C ASP A 115 10.55 4.76 -2.86
N PRO A 116 10.12 4.33 -1.66
CA PRO A 116 8.85 4.74 -1.06
C PRO A 116 8.77 6.23 -0.78
N SER A 117 7.90 6.96 -1.48
CA SER A 117 7.77 8.41 -1.32
C SER A 117 7.27 8.87 0.06
N ASN A 118 6.60 7.99 0.79
CA ASN A 118 6.15 8.30 2.16
C ASN A 118 7.20 8.02 3.23
N PHE A 119 8.36 7.47 2.87
CA PHE A 119 9.47 7.29 3.81
C PHE A 119 9.89 8.62 4.45
N ALA A 120 10.01 9.68 3.65
CA ALA A 120 10.34 11.02 4.15
C ALA A 120 9.34 11.52 5.22
N ARG A 121 8.05 11.17 5.08
CA ARG A 121 7.02 11.52 6.08
C ARG A 121 7.19 10.74 7.39
N ILE A 122 7.56 9.47 7.29
CA ILE A 122 7.86 8.65 8.49
C ILE A 122 9.07 9.22 9.21
N ILE A 123 10.15 9.54 8.49
CA ILE A 123 11.35 10.16 9.07
C ILE A 123 11.00 11.47 9.79
N ASP A 124 10.24 12.36 9.14
CA ASP A 124 9.82 13.65 9.73
C ASP A 124 8.95 13.44 10.98
N LEU A 125 8.01 12.52 10.95
CA LEU A 125 7.09 12.20 12.05
C LEU A 125 7.82 11.76 13.33
N TYR A 126 9.02 11.18 13.19
CA TYR A 126 9.87 10.70 14.29
C TYR A 126 11.13 11.56 14.49
N GLY A 127 11.17 12.76 13.92
CA GLY A 127 12.28 13.70 14.08
C GLY A 127 13.63 13.18 13.58
N GLY A 128 13.62 12.29 12.56
CA GLY A 128 14.84 11.69 12.00
C GLY A 128 15.42 10.54 12.83
N SER A 129 14.78 10.13 13.93
CA SER A 129 15.32 9.08 14.82
C SER A 129 14.98 7.69 14.32
N HIS A 130 15.98 6.95 13.85
CA HIS A 130 15.87 5.53 13.52
C HIS A 130 15.36 4.69 14.70
N ASP A 131 15.95 4.88 15.88
CA ASP A 131 15.59 4.12 17.07
C ASP A 131 14.11 4.32 17.46
N ALA A 132 13.61 5.54 17.33
CA ALA A 132 12.20 5.83 17.61
C ALA A 132 11.27 5.16 16.59
N ILE A 133 11.68 5.07 15.32
CA ILE A 133 10.94 4.35 14.27
C ILE A 133 10.96 2.84 14.57
N ALA A 134 12.13 2.27 14.81
CA ALA A 134 12.29 0.84 15.07
C ALA A 134 11.65 0.37 16.40
N ALA A 135 11.46 1.28 17.36
CA ALA A 135 10.73 1.00 18.59
C ALA A 135 9.21 0.84 18.39
N GLU A 136 8.64 1.47 17.34
CA GLU A 136 7.21 1.44 17.06
C GLU A 136 6.81 0.63 15.83
N ILE A 137 7.75 0.38 14.93
CA ILE A 137 7.52 -0.33 13.66
C ILE A 137 8.52 -1.46 13.54
N SER A 138 8.01 -2.68 13.49
CA SER A 138 8.77 -3.84 13.01
C SER A 138 8.48 -4.10 11.52
N GLY A 139 9.16 -5.04 10.91
CA GLY A 139 8.93 -5.36 9.52
C GLY A 139 9.43 -6.73 9.11
N GLU A 140 8.78 -7.29 8.10
CA GLU A 140 9.13 -8.55 7.47
C GLU A 140 9.09 -8.45 5.95
N THR A 141 9.76 -9.40 5.28
CA THR A 141 9.83 -9.46 3.83
C THR A 141 9.63 -10.88 3.32
N TYR A 142 8.89 -11.03 2.20
CA TYR A 142 8.51 -12.33 1.68
C TYR A 142 8.76 -12.47 0.19
N THR A 143 9.15 -13.68 -0.22
CA THR A 143 9.27 -14.07 -1.63
C THR A 143 7.90 -14.44 -2.21
N ASP A 144 7.82 -14.52 -3.54
CA ASP A 144 6.61 -14.91 -4.25
C ASP A 144 6.15 -16.33 -3.85
N GLU A 145 7.09 -17.23 -3.58
CA GLU A 145 6.82 -18.59 -3.11
C GLU A 145 6.16 -18.56 -1.72
N GLN A 146 6.72 -17.80 -0.79
CA GLN A 146 6.18 -17.65 0.57
C GLN A 146 4.80 -17.00 0.57
N ILE A 147 4.58 -16.01 -0.31
CA ILE A 147 3.27 -15.37 -0.49
C ILE A 147 2.27 -16.39 -1.03
N SER A 148 2.64 -17.16 -2.05
CA SER A 148 1.78 -18.19 -2.66
C SER A 148 1.42 -19.30 -1.66
N GLU A 149 2.39 -19.80 -0.90
CA GLU A 149 2.17 -20.77 0.19
C GLU A 149 1.15 -20.24 1.22
N THR A 150 1.27 -18.95 1.56
CA THR A 150 0.36 -18.33 2.53
C THR A 150 -1.06 -18.23 2.00
N VAL A 151 -1.25 -17.80 0.75
CA VAL A 151 -2.58 -17.74 0.10
C VAL A 151 -3.21 -19.13 0.07
N GLN A 152 -2.46 -20.14 -0.38
CA GLN A 152 -2.94 -21.51 -0.48
C GLN A 152 -3.32 -22.07 0.88
N LYS A 153 -2.43 -21.99 1.86
CA LYS A 153 -2.64 -22.51 3.22
C LYS A 153 -3.86 -21.90 3.88
N VAL A 154 -4.00 -20.57 3.86
CA VAL A 154 -5.14 -19.89 4.48
C VAL A 154 -6.45 -20.29 3.79
N TYR A 155 -6.44 -20.40 2.47
CA TYR A 155 -7.61 -20.83 1.73
C TYR A 155 -8.02 -22.28 2.07
N GLU A 156 -7.07 -23.21 2.16
CA GLU A 156 -7.33 -24.60 2.50
C GLU A 156 -7.84 -24.77 3.94
N GLU A 157 -7.26 -24.04 4.90
CA GLU A 157 -7.57 -24.16 6.32
C GLU A 157 -8.87 -23.45 6.72
N THR A 158 -9.19 -22.32 6.07
CA THR A 158 -10.27 -21.42 6.54
C THR A 158 -11.34 -21.13 5.49
N GLY A 159 -11.10 -21.41 4.23
CA GLY A 159 -11.92 -20.99 3.11
C GLY A 159 -11.81 -19.48 2.78
N TYR A 160 -11.00 -18.73 3.53
CA TYR A 160 -10.79 -17.30 3.26
C TYR A 160 -9.73 -17.11 2.18
N LEU A 161 -10.06 -16.33 1.16
CA LEU A 161 -9.18 -16.08 0.04
C LEU A 161 -8.46 -14.74 0.21
N LEU A 162 -7.17 -14.81 0.51
CA LEU A 162 -6.29 -13.65 0.54
C LEU A 162 -5.90 -13.18 -0.87
N ASP A 163 -5.73 -11.86 -1.05
CA ASP A 163 -4.92 -11.38 -2.16
C ASP A 163 -3.42 -11.46 -1.82
N PRO A 164 -2.49 -11.40 -2.81
CA PRO A 164 -1.06 -11.53 -2.54
C PRO A 164 -0.49 -10.48 -1.55
N HIS A 165 -1.09 -9.29 -1.49
CA HIS A 165 -0.65 -8.24 -0.55
C HIS A 165 -1.12 -8.55 0.86
N GLY A 166 -2.41 -8.92 1.01
CA GLY A 166 -2.98 -9.36 2.27
C GLY A 166 -2.24 -10.58 2.83
N ALA A 167 -1.78 -11.49 1.97
CA ALA A 167 -0.98 -12.64 2.37
C ALA A 167 0.34 -12.24 3.04
N CYS A 168 1.04 -11.20 2.54
CA CYS A 168 2.21 -10.64 3.23
C CYS A 168 1.83 -10.16 4.65
N GLY A 169 0.73 -9.40 4.75
CA GLY A 169 0.26 -8.86 6.03
C GLY A 169 -0.16 -9.94 7.01
N TYR A 170 -0.91 -10.96 6.55
CA TYR A 170 -1.33 -12.08 7.38
C TYR A 170 -0.12 -12.85 7.92
N ARG A 171 0.83 -13.21 7.05
CA ARG A 171 2.02 -13.97 7.44
C ARG A 171 2.87 -13.22 8.44
N ALA A 172 3.18 -11.94 8.17
CA ALA A 172 3.97 -11.11 9.08
C ALA A 172 3.30 -10.96 10.45
N LEU A 173 1.97 -10.78 10.47
CA LEU A 173 1.24 -10.73 11.73
C LEU A 173 1.31 -12.06 12.49
N ALA A 174 1.11 -13.18 11.80
CA ALA A 174 1.13 -14.51 12.41
C ALA A 174 2.52 -14.88 12.98
N GLU A 175 3.60 -14.42 12.33
CA GLU A 175 4.98 -14.69 12.76
C GLU A 175 5.43 -13.76 13.90
N GLU A 176 4.96 -12.50 13.95
CA GLU A 176 5.43 -11.51 14.91
C GLU A 176 4.53 -11.29 16.14
N LEU A 177 3.27 -11.73 16.10
CA LEU A 177 2.32 -11.48 17.19
C LEU A 177 2.77 -12.14 18.48
N GLN A 178 2.83 -11.38 19.57
CA GLN A 178 3.29 -11.84 20.87
C GLN A 178 2.11 -12.24 21.79
N PRO A 179 2.33 -13.11 22.77
CA PRO A 179 1.31 -13.43 23.77
C PRO A 179 0.73 -12.18 24.43
N GLY A 180 -0.59 -12.07 24.47
CA GLY A 180 -1.30 -10.92 25.04
C GLY A 180 -1.44 -9.72 24.10
N GLU A 181 -0.99 -9.84 22.85
CA GLU A 181 -1.29 -8.87 21.79
C GLU A 181 -2.52 -9.33 20.99
N THR A 182 -3.26 -8.33 20.50
CA THR A 182 -4.34 -8.56 19.53
C THR A 182 -3.89 -8.00 18.18
N GLY A 183 -3.99 -8.80 17.13
CA GLY A 183 -3.52 -8.45 15.81
C GLY A 183 -4.64 -8.13 14.82
N VAL A 184 -4.40 -7.11 13.99
CA VAL A 184 -5.19 -6.80 12.79
C VAL A 184 -4.25 -6.64 11.62
N PHE A 185 -4.47 -7.35 10.53
CA PHE A 185 -3.80 -7.06 9.26
C PHE A 185 -4.78 -6.41 8.28
N LEU A 186 -4.26 -5.61 7.36
CA LEU A 186 -5.08 -4.90 6.39
C LEU A 186 -5.12 -5.65 5.06
N GLU A 187 -6.33 -5.99 4.61
CA GLU A 187 -6.61 -6.41 3.24
C GLU A 187 -6.80 -5.17 2.37
N THR A 188 -5.90 -4.96 1.41
CA THR A 188 -5.82 -3.71 0.65
C THR A 188 -6.42 -3.81 -0.75
N ALA A 189 -6.73 -5.02 -1.21
CA ALA A 189 -7.36 -5.29 -2.49
C ALA A 189 -8.24 -6.54 -2.44
N HIS A 190 -9.18 -6.65 -3.39
CA HIS A 190 -9.96 -7.87 -3.57
C HIS A 190 -9.17 -8.88 -4.42
N PRO A 191 -9.14 -10.20 -4.08
CA PRO A 191 -8.41 -11.24 -4.83
C PRO A 191 -8.73 -11.27 -6.33
N ALA A 192 -9.96 -10.96 -6.73
CA ALA A 192 -10.35 -10.88 -8.13
C ALA A 192 -9.59 -9.81 -8.95
N LYS A 193 -8.91 -8.87 -8.30
CA LYS A 193 -7.99 -7.92 -8.97
C LYS A 193 -6.72 -8.63 -9.49
N PHE A 194 -6.36 -9.74 -8.87
CA PHE A 194 -5.20 -10.57 -9.20
C PHE A 194 -5.64 -11.97 -9.65
N LEU A 195 -6.76 -12.03 -10.39
CA LEU A 195 -7.52 -13.23 -10.69
C LEU A 195 -6.63 -14.40 -11.16
N GLN A 196 -5.84 -14.16 -12.20
CA GLN A 196 -4.99 -15.23 -12.76
C GLN A 196 -3.96 -15.76 -11.77
N THR A 197 -3.31 -14.85 -11.02
CA THR A 197 -2.32 -15.22 -10.00
C THR A 197 -2.96 -16.07 -8.91
N VAL A 198 -4.10 -15.62 -8.38
CA VAL A 198 -4.78 -16.29 -7.27
C VAL A 198 -5.35 -17.65 -7.73
N GLN A 199 -5.99 -17.71 -8.90
CA GLN A 199 -6.48 -18.99 -9.45
C GLN A 199 -5.36 -20.00 -9.68
N ASN A 200 -4.20 -19.55 -10.16
CA ASN A 200 -3.04 -20.43 -10.34
C ASN A 200 -2.51 -20.99 -9.01
N ILE A 201 -2.58 -20.17 -7.93
CA ILE A 201 -2.14 -20.60 -6.60
C ILE A 201 -3.09 -21.63 -6.00
N ILE A 202 -4.40 -21.34 -6.00
CA ILE A 202 -5.38 -22.21 -5.32
C ILE A 202 -5.90 -23.37 -6.18
N GLY A 203 -5.61 -23.37 -7.48
CA GLY A 203 -6.08 -24.39 -8.43
C GLY A 203 -7.60 -24.42 -8.63
N ALA A 204 -8.31 -23.32 -8.34
CA ALA A 204 -9.76 -23.21 -8.39
C ALA A 204 -10.22 -21.87 -8.94
N ASP A 205 -11.48 -21.80 -9.40
CA ASP A 205 -12.08 -20.56 -9.88
C ASP A 205 -12.39 -19.60 -8.74
N VAL A 206 -12.06 -18.32 -8.95
CA VAL A 206 -12.36 -17.22 -8.02
C VAL A 206 -13.64 -16.53 -8.44
N LYS A 207 -14.61 -16.47 -7.54
CA LYS A 207 -15.86 -15.74 -7.79
C LYS A 207 -15.59 -14.23 -7.86
N ILE A 208 -15.88 -13.64 -9.01
CA ILE A 208 -15.77 -12.19 -9.19
C ILE A 208 -17.07 -11.53 -8.68
N PRO A 209 -17.01 -10.53 -7.79
CA PRO A 209 -18.19 -9.78 -7.35
C PRO A 209 -18.94 -9.15 -8.52
N GLU A 210 -20.26 -9.12 -8.47
CA GLU A 210 -21.12 -8.65 -9.54
C GLU A 210 -20.79 -7.23 -10.02
N LYS A 211 -20.59 -6.30 -9.07
CA LYS A 211 -20.17 -4.92 -9.40
C LYS A 211 -18.84 -4.87 -10.15
N LEU A 212 -17.90 -5.75 -9.81
CA LEU A 212 -16.61 -5.82 -10.50
C LEU A 212 -16.77 -6.40 -11.91
N GLN A 213 -17.67 -7.38 -12.09
CA GLN A 213 -18.02 -7.90 -13.42
C GLN A 213 -18.65 -6.82 -14.31
N GLU A 214 -19.51 -5.97 -13.75
CA GLU A 214 -20.09 -4.83 -14.48
C GLU A 214 -19.00 -3.87 -14.98
N PHE A 215 -18.03 -3.51 -14.13
CA PHE A 215 -16.89 -2.68 -14.54
C PHE A 215 -16.01 -3.35 -15.62
N MET A 216 -15.83 -4.67 -15.55
CA MET A 216 -15.06 -5.42 -16.56
C MET A 216 -15.74 -5.44 -17.93
N ARG A 217 -17.08 -5.28 -18.01
CA ARG A 217 -17.84 -5.12 -19.26
C ARG A 217 -17.68 -3.73 -19.87
N GLY A 218 -17.21 -2.76 -19.10
CA GLY A 218 -16.98 -1.40 -19.54
C GLY A 218 -15.92 -1.27 -20.62
N LYS A 219 -16.00 -0.23 -21.43
CA LYS A 219 -14.97 0.10 -22.42
C LYS A 219 -13.79 0.79 -21.74
N LYS A 220 -12.58 0.25 -21.92
CA LYS A 220 -11.36 0.92 -21.46
C LYS A 220 -11.16 2.21 -22.27
N LEU A 221 -11.19 3.35 -21.59
CA LEU A 221 -10.89 4.65 -22.15
C LEU A 221 -9.46 5.04 -21.73
N SER A 222 -8.54 4.99 -22.66
CA SER A 222 -7.13 5.36 -22.44
C SER A 222 -6.55 5.93 -23.72
N VAL A 223 -5.61 6.87 -23.59
CA VAL A 223 -4.85 7.42 -24.71
C VAL A 223 -3.47 6.72 -24.73
N PRO A 224 -3.19 5.90 -25.75
CA PRO A 224 -1.86 5.32 -25.90
C PRO A 224 -0.83 6.45 -26.15
N MET A 225 0.29 6.42 -25.43
CA MET A 225 1.37 7.38 -25.66
C MET A 225 2.73 6.76 -25.33
N SER A 226 3.79 7.40 -25.81
CA SER A 226 5.17 7.00 -25.53
C SER A 226 5.55 7.32 -24.07
N LYS A 227 6.71 6.79 -23.63
CA LYS A 227 7.31 7.14 -22.34
C LYS A 227 8.09 8.48 -22.40
N ASP A 228 8.08 9.14 -23.55
CA ASP A 228 8.74 10.43 -23.72
C ASP A 228 8.01 11.53 -22.97
N PHE A 229 8.76 12.32 -22.20
CA PHE A 229 8.17 13.38 -21.39
C PHE A 229 7.72 14.57 -22.24
N ALA A 230 8.42 14.89 -23.32
CA ALA A 230 8.04 16.01 -24.19
C ALA A 230 6.66 15.75 -24.84
N SER A 231 6.45 14.54 -25.37
CA SER A 231 5.16 14.12 -25.93
C SER A 231 4.03 14.16 -24.89
N PHE A 232 4.32 13.75 -23.66
CA PHE A 232 3.34 13.82 -22.57
C PHE A 232 3.00 15.25 -22.18
N LYS A 233 3.99 16.13 -22.11
CA LYS A 233 3.82 17.56 -21.83
C LYS A 233 2.98 18.24 -22.89
N GLU A 234 3.30 18.02 -24.17
CA GLU A 234 2.54 18.56 -25.32
C GLU A 234 1.07 18.11 -25.26
N TYR A 235 0.82 16.82 -24.99
CA TYR A 235 -0.52 16.29 -24.83
C TYR A 235 -1.29 17.02 -23.73
N LEU A 236 -0.68 17.25 -22.56
CA LEU A 236 -1.33 17.94 -21.43
C LEU A 236 -1.65 19.40 -21.80
N ILE A 237 -0.74 20.10 -22.47
CA ILE A 237 -0.97 21.48 -22.92
C ILE A 237 -2.10 21.53 -23.96
N CYS A 238 -2.11 20.61 -24.94
CA CYS A 238 -3.16 20.54 -25.95
C CYS A 238 -4.55 20.29 -25.35
N LEU A 239 -4.65 19.51 -24.27
CA LEU A 239 -5.94 19.28 -23.58
C LEU A 239 -6.55 20.56 -23.01
N LEU A 240 -5.75 21.55 -22.61
CA LEU A 240 -6.24 22.84 -22.11
C LEU A 240 -6.97 23.64 -23.20
N TYR A 241 -6.50 23.53 -24.44
CA TYR A 241 -7.10 24.25 -25.58
C TYR A 241 -8.31 23.54 -26.18
N THR A 242 -8.51 22.25 -25.86
CA THR A 242 -9.60 21.44 -26.42
C THR A 242 -10.72 21.17 -25.41
N SER A 243 -10.53 21.47 -24.14
CA SER A 243 -11.60 21.41 -23.15
C SER A 243 -12.54 22.60 -23.32
N PRO A 244 -13.87 22.39 -23.49
CA PRO A 244 -14.79 23.51 -23.45
C PRO A 244 -14.64 24.19 -22.09
N SER A 245 -14.49 25.53 -22.14
CA SER A 245 -14.53 26.39 -20.93
C SER A 245 -15.81 26.08 -20.16
N PRO A 246 -15.76 25.97 -18.83
CA PRO A 246 -16.94 25.76 -18.03
C PRO A 246 -17.95 26.90 -18.15
#